data_1e6614054531d3cf594d1d75df775a63
#
_entry.id   1e6614054531d3cf594d1d75df775a63
#
_cell.length_a   1.000
_cell.length_b   1.000
_cell.length_c   1.000
_cell.angle_alpha   90.00
_cell.angle_beta   90.00
_cell.angle_gamma   90.00
#
_symmetry.space_group_name_H-M   'P 1'
#
loop_
_entity.id
_entity.type
_entity.pdbx_description
1 polymer ?
#
loop_
_entity_poly.entity_id
_entity_poly.type
_entity_poly.pdbx_seq_one_letter_code
_entity_poly.pdbx_strand_id
1 'polypeptide(L)'
;SPSNDYQAQKESQKEARKLMRQIESLEAEIEELETQSQAISEQMLETNDAEKLMELQAELDKISHRQEEAMLEWEELSEQV
;
A
#
# COMPACT_ATOMS: atom_id res chain seq x y z
N SER A 1 -13.64 37.68 -5.01
CA SER A 1 -12.70 38.37 -5.88
C SER A 1 -11.97 37.36 -6.77
N PRO A 2 -11.53 37.76 -7.97
CA PRO A 2 -10.79 36.85 -8.87
C PRO A 2 -9.53 36.26 -8.23
N SER A 3 -8.85 36.99 -7.35
CA SER A 3 -7.67 36.51 -6.63
C SER A 3 -7.98 35.38 -5.67
N ASN A 4 -9.12 35.47 -4.97
CA ASN A 4 -9.55 34.43 -4.04
C ASN A 4 -9.96 33.16 -4.78
N ASP A 5 -10.65 33.31 -5.92
CA ASP A 5 -11.05 32.17 -6.76
C ASP A 5 -9.82 31.45 -7.34
N TYR A 6 -8.83 32.21 -7.78
CA TYR A 6 -7.57 31.67 -8.28
C TYR A 6 -6.83 30.90 -7.18
N GLN A 7 -6.72 31.45 -5.97
CA GLN A 7 -6.06 30.81 -4.84
C GLN A 7 -6.78 29.52 -4.42
N ALA A 8 -8.10 29.57 -4.33
CA ALA A 8 -8.90 28.40 -3.97
C ALA A 8 -8.75 27.28 -5.00
N GLN A 9 -8.74 27.62 -6.28
CA GLN A 9 -8.56 26.66 -7.38
C GLN A 9 -7.16 26.05 -7.35
N LYS A 10 -6.13 26.85 -7.10
CA LYS A 10 -4.75 26.40 -7.00
C LYS A 10 -4.56 25.43 -5.81
N GLU A 11 -5.15 25.75 -4.66
CA GLU A 11 -5.11 24.89 -3.48
C GLU A 11 -5.83 23.56 -3.72
N SER A 12 -6.98 23.62 -4.37
CA SER A 12 -7.76 22.42 -4.75
C SER A 12 -6.96 21.49 -5.66
N GLN A 13 -6.27 22.04 -6.66
CA GLN A 13 -5.43 21.28 -7.58
C GLN A 13 -4.25 20.66 -6.87
N LYS A 14 -3.65 21.39 -5.94
CA LYS A 14 -2.53 20.91 -5.12
C LYS A 14 -2.95 19.72 -4.26
N GLU A 15 -4.10 19.82 -3.61
CA GLU A 15 -4.65 18.75 -2.78
C GLU A 15 -4.98 17.52 -3.63
N ALA A 16 -5.55 17.72 -4.83
CA ALA A 16 -5.85 16.62 -5.74
C ALA A 16 -4.58 15.88 -6.17
N ARG A 17 -3.51 16.61 -6.48
CA ARG A 17 -2.23 16.00 -6.85
C ARG A 17 -1.60 15.24 -5.70
N LYS A 18 -1.68 15.78 -4.48
CA LYS A 18 -1.17 15.12 -3.28
C LYS A 18 -1.91 13.80 -3.05
N LEU A 19 -3.23 13.83 -3.17
CA LEU A 19 -4.07 12.65 -3.01
C LEU A 19 -3.71 11.57 -4.03
N MET A 20 -3.54 11.95 -5.30
CA MET A 20 -3.15 11.01 -6.34
C MET A 20 -1.79 10.37 -6.07
N ARG A 21 -0.81 11.16 -5.58
CA ARG A 21 0.49 10.61 -5.22
C ARG A 21 0.40 9.62 -4.07
N GLN A 22 -0.46 9.88 -3.09
CA GLN A 22 -0.69 8.95 -1.98
C GLN A 22 -1.30 7.64 -2.47
N ILE A 23 -2.28 7.72 -3.36
CA ILE A 23 -2.93 6.54 -3.95
C ILE A 23 -1.91 5.72 -4.75
N GLU A 24 -1.12 6.37 -5.60
CA GLU A 24 -0.08 5.70 -6.40
C GLU A 24 0.97 5.01 -5.51
N SER A 25 1.37 5.67 -4.42
CA SER A 25 2.32 5.12 -3.46
C SER A 25 1.78 3.86 -2.80
N LEU A 26 0.50 3.87 -2.40
CA LEU A 26 -0.15 2.69 -1.83
C LEU A 26 -0.28 1.56 -2.83
N GLU A 27 -0.62 1.86 -4.08
CA GLU A 27 -0.70 0.86 -5.16
C GLU A 27 0.65 0.18 -5.38
N ALA A 28 1.73 0.96 -5.38
CA ALA A 28 3.09 0.43 -5.51
C ALA A 28 3.47 -0.45 -4.31
N GLU A 29 3.10 -0.03 -3.10
CA GLU A 29 3.34 -0.80 -1.88
C GLU A 29 2.57 -2.12 -1.90
N ILE A 30 1.31 -2.09 -2.29
CA ILE A 30 0.46 -3.29 -2.37
C ILE A 30 1.07 -4.30 -3.34
N GLU A 31 1.54 -3.83 -4.49
CA GLU A 31 2.19 -4.69 -5.49
C GLU A 31 3.49 -5.30 -4.95
N GLU A 32 4.32 -4.50 -4.28
CA GLU A 32 5.57 -4.97 -3.67
C GLU A 32 5.31 -6.01 -2.57
N LEU A 33 4.30 -5.79 -1.74
CA LEU A 33 3.91 -6.73 -0.69
C LEU A 33 3.45 -8.06 -1.29
N GLU A 34 2.73 -8.03 -2.42
CA GLU A 34 2.33 -9.26 -3.12
C GLU A 34 3.54 -10.03 -3.63
N THR A 35 4.52 -9.33 -4.19
CA THR A 35 5.77 -9.95 -4.66
C THR A 35 6.52 -10.59 -3.50
N GLN A 36 6.62 -9.91 -2.36
CA GLN A 36 7.27 -10.45 -1.17
C GLN A 36 6.52 -11.67 -0.63
N SER A 37 5.19 -11.61 -0.61
CA SER A 37 4.34 -12.71 -0.17
C SER A 37 4.57 -13.97 -1.00
N GLN A 38 4.63 -13.82 -2.31
CA GLN A 38 4.89 -14.94 -3.23
C GLN A 38 6.28 -15.53 -3.01
N ALA A 39 7.31 -14.68 -2.83
CA ALA A 39 8.67 -15.13 -2.60
C ALA A 39 8.78 -15.95 -1.30
N ILE A 40 8.12 -15.49 -0.23
CA ILE A 40 8.11 -16.20 1.06
C ILE A 40 7.38 -17.54 0.91
N SER A 41 6.25 -17.57 0.22
CA SER A 41 5.49 -18.79 -0.02
C SER A 41 6.33 -19.83 -0.77
N GLU A 42 7.11 -19.40 -1.76
CA GLU A 42 8.03 -20.28 -2.50
C GLU A 42 9.13 -20.83 -1.60
N GLN A 43 9.70 -19.99 -0.73
CA GLN A 43 10.72 -20.43 0.24
C GLN A 43 10.14 -21.48 1.19
N MET A 44 8.89 -21.32 1.62
CA MET A 44 8.21 -22.28 2.49
C MET A 44 8.08 -23.66 1.84
N LEU A 45 7.83 -23.68 0.53
CA LEU A 45 7.73 -24.94 -0.21
C LEU A 45 9.08 -25.66 -0.34
N GLU A 46 10.18 -24.93 -0.28
CA GLU A 46 11.54 -25.47 -0.46
C GLU A 46 12.20 -25.88 0.83
N THR A 47 11.59 -25.61 1.98
CA THR A 47 12.23 -25.80 3.28
C THR A 47 11.57 -26.95 4.05
N ASN A 48 12.41 -27.78 4.72
CA ASN A 48 11.97 -28.87 5.58
C ASN A 48 12.22 -28.57 7.07
N ASP A 49 12.86 -27.44 7.34
CA ASP A 49 13.20 -27.02 8.71
C ASP A 49 11.99 -26.36 9.37
N ALA A 50 11.49 -26.96 10.44
CA ALA A 50 10.30 -26.48 11.16
C ALA A 50 10.50 -25.07 11.72
N GLU A 51 11.68 -24.77 12.28
CA GLU A 51 11.99 -23.45 12.82
C GLU A 51 11.97 -22.39 11.71
N LYS A 52 12.58 -22.70 10.58
CA LYS A 52 12.58 -21.80 9.41
C LYS A 52 11.16 -21.57 8.88
N LEU A 53 10.34 -22.61 8.83
CA LEU A 53 8.93 -22.49 8.42
C LEU A 53 8.17 -21.56 9.36
N MET A 54 8.41 -21.63 10.65
CA MET A 54 7.77 -20.74 11.62
C MET A 54 8.18 -19.29 11.42
N GLU A 55 9.47 -19.04 11.14
CA GLU A 55 9.97 -17.69 10.84
C GLU A 55 9.33 -17.13 9.57
N LEU A 56 9.27 -17.93 8.52
CA LEU A 56 8.67 -17.53 7.25
C LEU A 56 7.17 -17.26 7.42
N GLN A 57 6.47 -18.07 8.18
CA GLN A 57 5.06 -17.86 8.47
C GLN A 57 4.84 -16.54 9.22
N ALA A 58 5.70 -16.23 10.19
CA ALA A 58 5.61 -14.96 10.93
C ALA A 58 5.83 -13.75 10.01
N GLU A 59 6.77 -13.84 9.06
CA GLU A 59 6.98 -12.80 8.05
C GLU A 59 5.76 -12.65 7.14
N LEU A 60 5.19 -13.76 6.70
CA LEU A 60 4.00 -13.77 5.85
C LEU A 60 2.81 -13.12 6.55
N ASP A 61 2.64 -13.40 7.84
CA ASP A 61 1.56 -12.80 8.64
C ASP A 61 1.71 -11.28 8.73
N LYS A 62 2.93 -10.77 8.90
CA LYS A 62 3.20 -9.33 8.92
C LYS A 62 2.87 -8.68 7.58
N ILE A 63 3.26 -9.33 6.49
CA ILE A 63 2.98 -8.85 5.14
C ILE A 63 1.47 -8.82 4.90
N SER A 64 0.76 -9.88 5.27
CA SER A 64 -0.70 -9.97 5.12
C SER A 64 -1.41 -8.86 5.90
N HIS A 65 -0.95 -8.59 7.11
CA HIS A 65 -1.50 -7.52 7.93
C HIS A 65 -1.30 -6.15 7.28
N ARG A 66 -0.10 -5.89 6.76
CA ARG A 66 0.18 -4.63 6.06
C ARG A 66 -0.61 -4.53 4.77
N GLN A 67 -0.78 -5.62 4.04
CA GLN A 67 -1.62 -5.65 2.82
C GLN A 67 -3.05 -5.22 3.14
N GLU A 68 -3.64 -5.74 4.22
CA GLU A 68 -4.99 -5.37 4.64
C GLU A 68 -5.08 -3.89 4.99
N GLU A 69 -4.12 -3.37 5.75
CA GLU A 69 -4.06 -1.94 6.09
C GLU A 69 -3.93 -1.06 4.85
N ALA A 70 -3.03 -1.42 3.95
CA ALA A 70 -2.79 -0.65 2.72
C ALA A 70 -4.03 -0.63 1.83
N MET A 71 -4.74 -1.75 1.71
CA MET A 71 -5.97 -1.83 0.94
C MET A 71 -7.06 -0.94 1.52
N LEU A 72 -7.20 -0.91 2.84
CA LEU A 72 -8.17 -0.04 3.52
C LEU A 72 -7.83 1.44 3.30
N GLU A 73 -6.56 1.80 3.43
CA GLU A 73 -6.09 3.16 3.16
C GLU A 73 -6.37 3.55 1.71
N TRP A 74 -6.06 2.65 0.80
CA TRP A 74 -6.31 2.86 -0.64
C TRP A 74 -7.79 3.11 -0.93
N GLU A 75 -8.67 2.31 -0.33
CA GLU A 75 -10.12 2.46 -0.49
C GLU A 75 -10.59 3.81 0.02
N GLU A 76 -10.14 4.22 1.21
CA GLU A 76 -10.51 5.51 1.81
C GLU A 76 -10.06 6.69 0.95
N LEU A 77 -8.82 6.65 0.48
CA LEU A 77 -8.29 7.73 -0.36
C LEU A 77 -8.97 7.75 -1.74
N SER A 78 -9.26 6.58 -2.29
CA SER A 78 -9.92 6.47 -3.60
C SER A 78 -11.33 7.05 -3.58
N GLU A 79 -12.02 7.00 -2.45
CA GLU A 79 -13.35 7.61 -2.29
C GLU A 79 -13.31 9.14 -2.34
N GLN A 80 -12.15 9.73 -2.13
CA GLN A 80 -11.97 11.19 -2.12
C GLN A 80 -11.69 11.77 -3.52
N VAL A 81 -11.50 10.92 -4.51
CA VAL A 81 -11.17 11.35 -5.88
C VAL A 81 -12.45 11.71 -6.66
#